data_ee7c846076658641c3c24aa5f1e115eb
#
_entry.id   ee7c846076658641c3c24aa5f1e115eb
#
_cell.length_a   1.000
_cell.length_b   1.000
_cell.length_c   1.000
_cell.angle_alpha   90.00
_cell.angle_beta   90.00
_cell.angle_gamma   90.00
#
_symmetry.space_group_name_H-M   'P 1'
#
loop_
_entity.id
_entity.type
_entity.pdbx_description
1 polymer ?
#
loop_
_entity_poly.entity_id
_entity_poly.type
_entity_poly.pdbx_seq_one_letter_code
_entity_poly.pdbx_strand_id
1 'polypeptide(L)'
;VLLWRRYAYNLVHHNVNVYASWGNNGVGVTRSFVNNFLMADGTPVYTHGDYMNGDGYYMGDKTIHDVRQNRDSRLVIFLKDPGQHNILIKDVVGETANVEETYPLITITDGARRYVTGYALRKGGAFHQKYYSNSKGYTASIAYRATEALLNYMEASYEKNGTLDGA
;
A
#
# COMPACT_ATOMS: atom_id res chain seq x y z
N VAL A 1 -4.92 17.14 -4.75
CA VAL A 1 -6.26 16.58 -4.50
C VAL A 1 -7.29 17.62 -4.87
N LEU A 2 -8.23 17.27 -5.74
CA LEU A 2 -9.29 18.18 -6.19
C LEU A 2 -10.55 18.03 -5.33
N LEU A 3 -10.91 16.80 -4.98
CA LEU A 3 -12.07 16.51 -4.16
C LEU A 3 -11.76 15.35 -3.20
N TRP A 4 -12.20 15.49 -1.97
CA TRP A 4 -12.08 14.43 -0.96
C TRP A 4 -13.26 14.45 0.01
N ARG A 5 -13.55 13.29 0.58
CA ARG A 5 -14.48 13.16 1.71
C ARG A 5 -13.71 13.32 3.02
N ARG A 6 -14.12 14.29 3.82
CA ARG A 6 -13.57 14.50 5.16
C ARG A 6 -14.19 13.52 6.15
N TYR A 7 -13.34 13.00 7.03
CA TYR A 7 -13.74 12.26 8.22
C TYR A 7 -13.27 12.99 9.47
N ALA A 8 -13.92 12.74 10.60
CA ALA A 8 -13.59 13.35 11.87
C ALA A 8 -13.62 12.30 12.98
N TYR A 9 -12.58 12.32 13.81
CA TYR A 9 -12.44 11.39 14.93
C TYR A 9 -13.68 11.41 15.84
N ASN A 10 -14.22 10.23 16.16
CA ASN A 10 -15.43 9.99 16.96
C ASN A 10 -16.74 10.58 16.39
N LEU A 11 -16.75 11.18 15.22
CA LEU A 11 -17.96 11.73 14.59
C LEU A 11 -18.31 10.98 13.30
N VAL A 12 -17.44 11.05 12.31
CA VAL A 12 -17.60 10.33 11.03
C VAL A 12 -16.29 9.61 10.74
N HIS A 13 -16.31 8.30 10.72
CA HIS A 13 -15.13 7.47 10.66
C HIS A 13 -15.23 6.39 9.58
N HIS A 14 -14.13 5.68 9.35
CA HIS A 14 -14.04 4.48 8.51
C HIS A 14 -13.08 3.46 9.14
N ASN A 15 -12.99 2.26 8.54
CA ASN A 15 -12.16 1.15 9.03
C ASN A 15 -10.95 0.82 8.13
N VAL A 16 -10.60 1.66 7.18
CA VAL A 16 -9.43 1.43 6.29
C VAL A 16 -8.14 1.25 7.10
N ASN A 17 -7.97 2.03 8.16
CA ASN A 17 -6.85 1.91 9.09
C ASN A 17 -6.74 0.51 9.71
N VAL A 18 -7.86 -0.14 10.01
CA VAL A 18 -7.88 -1.50 10.59
C VAL A 18 -7.42 -2.53 9.57
N TYR A 19 -7.92 -2.44 8.33
CA TYR A 19 -7.51 -3.35 7.25
C TYR A 19 -6.02 -3.25 6.96
N ALA A 20 -5.46 -2.04 6.95
CA ALA A 20 -4.04 -1.83 6.76
C ALA A 20 -3.20 -2.25 7.97
N SER A 21 -3.75 -2.16 9.19
CA SER A 21 -3.00 -2.43 10.43
C SER A 21 -3.03 -3.90 10.85
N TRP A 22 -4.18 -4.56 10.74
CA TRP A 22 -4.40 -5.90 11.31
C TRP A 22 -4.62 -7.01 10.28
N GLY A 23 -4.82 -6.67 9.01
CA GLY A 23 -5.08 -7.63 7.94
C GLY A 23 -6.48 -8.25 7.94
N ASN A 24 -7.39 -7.68 8.65
CA ASN A 24 -8.75 -8.14 8.95
C ASN A 24 -9.38 -9.03 7.85
N ASN A 25 -9.73 -10.27 8.19
CA ASN A 25 -10.41 -11.25 7.33
C ASN A 25 -9.70 -11.56 5.99
N GLY A 26 -8.39 -11.54 5.95
CA GLY A 26 -7.62 -11.94 4.77
C GLY A 26 -7.37 -10.82 3.78
N VAL A 27 -7.46 -9.56 4.19
CA VAL A 27 -7.09 -8.42 3.35
C VAL A 27 -5.60 -8.47 2.99
N GLY A 28 -5.32 -8.40 1.71
CA GLY A 28 -3.98 -8.33 1.17
C GLY A 28 -4.04 -7.97 -0.31
N VAL A 29 -2.91 -7.66 -0.91
CA VAL A 29 -2.84 -7.44 -2.36
C VAL A 29 -2.43 -8.71 -3.07
N THR A 30 -2.85 -8.86 -4.32
CA THR A 30 -2.48 -10.03 -5.13
C THR A 30 -1.06 -9.89 -5.67
N ARG A 31 -0.44 -11.00 -6.05
CA ARG A 31 0.84 -10.98 -6.74
C ARG A 31 0.77 -10.20 -8.06
N SER A 32 -0.32 -10.33 -8.82
CA SER A 32 -0.51 -9.55 -10.04
C SER A 32 -0.49 -8.05 -9.78
N PHE A 33 -1.11 -7.60 -8.69
CA PHE A 33 -1.03 -6.19 -8.29
C PHE A 33 0.40 -5.77 -7.99
N VAL A 34 1.16 -6.58 -7.24
CA VAL A 34 2.57 -6.32 -6.94
C VAL A 34 3.43 -6.26 -8.22
N ASN A 35 3.14 -7.14 -9.18
CA ASN A 35 3.87 -7.20 -10.44
C ASN A 35 3.60 -6.03 -11.39
N ASN A 36 2.51 -5.28 -11.19
CA ASN A 36 2.23 -4.04 -11.94
C ASN A 36 3.18 -2.88 -11.59
N PHE A 37 3.87 -2.95 -10.46
CA PHE A 37 4.93 -2.00 -10.16
C PHE A 37 6.18 -2.40 -10.95
N LEU A 38 6.71 -1.47 -11.72
CA LEU A 38 7.89 -1.70 -12.54
C LEU A 38 9.16 -1.81 -11.68
N MET A 39 10.24 -2.26 -12.28
CA MET A 39 11.57 -2.10 -11.73
C MET A 39 11.95 -0.61 -11.70
N ALA A 40 12.98 -0.24 -10.95
CA ALA A 40 13.40 1.16 -10.83
C ALA A 40 13.92 1.76 -12.15
N ASP A 41 14.36 0.91 -13.07
CA ASP A 41 14.76 1.30 -14.43
C ASP A 41 13.58 1.40 -15.43
N GLY A 42 12.36 1.13 -14.97
CA GLY A 42 11.14 1.18 -15.79
C GLY A 42 10.79 -0.11 -16.51
N THR A 43 11.56 -1.18 -16.35
CA THR A 43 11.25 -2.47 -16.97
C THR A 43 10.24 -3.29 -16.16
N PRO A 44 9.45 -4.17 -16.80
CA PRO A 44 8.56 -5.08 -16.10
C PRO A 44 9.34 -6.16 -15.33
N VAL A 45 8.86 -6.52 -14.13
CA VAL A 45 9.52 -7.50 -13.27
C VAL A 45 9.72 -8.87 -13.93
N TYR A 46 8.82 -9.30 -14.81
CA TYR A 46 8.91 -10.60 -15.49
C TYR A 46 10.04 -10.70 -16.53
N THR A 47 10.69 -9.59 -16.86
CA THR A 47 11.88 -9.57 -17.72
C THR A 47 13.17 -9.87 -16.97
N HIS A 48 13.11 -9.98 -15.63
CA HIS A 48 14.26 -10.12 -14.74
C HIS A 48 14.38 -11.52 -14.09
N GLY A 49 14.41 -12.56 -14.90
CA GLY A 49 14.59 -13.93 -14.43
C GLY A 49 13.33 -14.56 -13.82
N ASP A 50 13.52 -15.64 -13.08
CA ASP A 50 12.41 -16.31 -12.42
C ASP A 50 12.04 -15.62 -11.10
N TYR A 51 10.79 -15.82 -10.66
CA TYR A 51 10.28 -15.17 -9.47
C TYR A 51 10.94 -15.62 -8.15
N MET A 52 11.58 -16.79 -8.13
CA MET A 52 12.20 -17.29 -6.89
C MET A 52 13.59 -16.72 -6.68
N ASN A 53 14.36 -16.56 -7.75
CA ASN A 53 15.78 -16.22 -7.66
C ASN A 53 16.11 -14.84 -8.25
N GLY A 54 15.28 -14.35 -9.19
CA GLY A 54 15.57 -13.14 -9.93
C GLY A 54 16.80 -13.27 -10.82
N ASP A 55 17.39 -12.15 -11.20
CA ASP A 55 18.60 -12.04 -12.02
C ASP A 55 19.73 -11.24 -11.32
N GLY A 56 19.56 -10.93 -10.04
CA GLY A 56 20.49 -10.10 -9.25
C GLY A 56 20.14 -8.61 -9.27
N TYR A 57 19.43 -8.12 -10.28
CA TYR A 57 18.78 -6.79 -10.22
C TYR A 57 17.40 -6.90 -9.55
N TYR A 58 16.56 -7.81 -10.04
CA TYR A 58 15.41 -8.29 -9.26
C TYR A 58 15.90 -9.38 -8.30
N MET A 59 15.62 -9.22 -7.01
CA MET A 59 16.12 -10.09 -5.94
C MET A 59 15.28 -11.37 -5.74
N GLY A 60 14.19 -11.50 -6.49
CA GLY A 60 13.26 -12.62 -6.35
C GLY A 60 12.19 -12.42 -5.26
N ASP A 61 11.38 -13.45 -5.02
CA ASP A 61 10.21 -13.41 -4.12
C ASP A 61 10.43 -14.22 -2.82
N LYS A 62 11.65 -14.48 -2.42
CA LYS A 62 11.91 -15.28 -1.21
C LYS A 62 11.46 -14.57 0.06
N THR A 63 11.60 -13.27 0.11
CA THR A 63 11.15 -12.43 1.21
C THR A 63 10.42 -11.19 0.67
N ILE A 64 9.58 -10.57 1.50
CA ILE A 64 8.94 -9.30 1.13
C ILE A 64 9.98 -8.20 0.92
N HIS A 65 11.06 -8.26 1.69
CA HIS A 65 12.19 -7.35 1.51
C HIS A 65 12.78 -7.45 0.09
N ASP A 66 13.04 -8.67 -0.40
CA ASP A 66 13.57 -8.92 -1.74
C ASP A 66 12.60 -8.43 -2.83
N VAL A 67 11.31 -8.73 -2.68
CA VAL A 67 10.24 -8.27 -3.61
C VAL A 67 10.26 -6.75 -3.81
N ARG A 68 10.65 -5.99 -2.80
CA ARG A 68 10.64 -4.52 -2.81
C ARG A 68 11.92 -3.88 -3.32
N GLN A 69 13.01 -4.65 -3.43
CA GLN A 69 14.30 -4.12 -3.88
C GLN A 69 14.29 -3.75 -5.37
N ASN A 70 14.94 -2.65 -5.69
CA ASN A 70 15.07 -2.16 -7.07
C ASN A 70 13.73 -2.01 -7.83
N ARG A 71 12.64 -1.77 -7.10
CA ARG A 71 11.29 -1.58 -7.64
C ARG A 71 10.87 -0.12 -7.57
N ASP A 72 9.82 0.21 -8.27
CA ASP A 72 9.12 1.49 -8.12
C ASP A 72 8.93 1.81 -6.63
N SER A 73 9.37 2.98 -6.21
CA SER A 73 9.35 3.42 -4.82
C SER A 73 7.94 3.43 -4.19
N ARG A 74 6.89 3.50 -5.02
CA ARG A 74 5.50 3.40 -4.56
C ARG A 74 5.19 2.03 -3.96
N LEU A 75 5.84 0.95 -4.41
CA LEU A 75 5.66 -0.38 -3.85
C LEU A 75 6.05 -0.42 -2.36
N VAL A 76 7.10 0.32 -1.98
CA VAL A 76 7.54 0.47 -0.58
C VAL A 76 6.45 1.10 0.30
N ILE A 77 5.63 1.99 -0.28
CA ILE A 77 4.51 2.62 0.43
C ILE A 77 3.31 1.66 0.55
N PHE A 78 3.13 0.78 -0.43
CA PHE A 78 1.99 -0.13 -0.47
C PHE A 78 2.15 -1.37 0.39
N LEU A 79 3.33 -2.00 0.38
CA LEU A 79 3.57 -3.26 1.07
C LEU A 79 4.21 -3.05 2.45
N LYS A 80 3.75 -3.85 3.40
CA LYS A 80 4.44 -4.03 4.68
C LYS A 80 5.66 -4.92 4.48
N ASP A 81 6.73 -4.56 5.17
CA ASP A 81 7.95 -5.36 5.27
C ASP A 81 8.18 -5.72 6.73
N PRO A 82 8.45 -6.98 7.06
CA PRO A 82 8.83 -7.37 8.42
C PRO A 82 9.97 -6.50 8.96
N GLY A 83 9.84 -6.06 10.23
CA GLY A 83 10.77 -5.12 10.85
C GLY A 83 10.45 -3.63 10.63
N GLN A 84 9.50 -3.27 9.74
CA GLN A 84 9.05 -1.89 9.65
C GLN A 84 8.19 -1.50 10.85
N HIS A 85 8.31 -0.25 11.27
CA HIS A 85 7.42 0.31 12.29
C HIS A 85 6.09 0.75 11.67
N ASN A 86 4.99 0.26 12.22
CA ASN A 86 3.64 0.56 11.76
C ASN A 86 3.05 1.75 12.53
N ILE A 87 3.17 1.75 13.85
CA ILE A 87 2.68 2.82 14.71
C ILE A 87 3.87 3.61 15.22
N LEU A 88 3.93 4.89 14.88
CA LEU A 88 5.03 5.78 15.26
C LEU A 88 4.74 6.57 16.53
N ILE A 89 3.46 6.73 16.89
CA ILE A 89 3.04 7.53 18.03
C ILE A 89 2.09 6.72 18.91
N LYS A 90 2.43 6.53 20.17
CA LYS A 90 1.55 5.99 21.20
C LYS A 90 0.81 7.10 21.95
N ASP A 91 -0.37 6.77 22.48
CA ASP A 91 -1.17 7.69 23.30
C ASP A 91 -0.68 7.81 24.73
N VAL A 92 0.21 6.93 25.18
CA VAL A 92 0.74 6.90 26.55
C VAL A 92 2.06 7.65 26.59
N VAL A 93 2.12 8.66 27.43
CA VAL A 93 3.33 9.47 27.64
C VAL A 93 4.48 8.57 28.16
N GLY A 94 5.63 8.64 27.51
CA GLY A 94 6.81 7.86 27.86
C GLY A 94 6.93 6.47 27.23
N GLU A 95 5.92 5.99 26.50
CA GLU A 95 6.02 4.76 25.74
C GLU A 95 6.42 5.05 24.29
N THR A 96 7.43 4.35 23.80
CA THR A 96 7.78 4.36 22.37
C THR A 96 6.80 3.52 21.59
N ALA A 97 6.25 4.09 20.53
CA ALA A 97 5.41 3.37 19.59
C ALA A 97 6.29 2.55 18.64
N ASN A 98 6.67 1.38 19.09
CA ASN A 98 7.55 0.50 18.33
C ASN A 98 6.84 -0.83 18.07
N VAL A 99 5.74 -0.76 17.30
CA VAL A 99 5.11 -1.98 16.80
C VAL A 99 5.77 -2.31 15.46
N GLU A 100 6.67 -3.27 15.50
CA GLU A 100 7.27 -3.83 14.30
C GLU A 100 6.28 -4.72 13.57
N GLU A 101 6.28 -4.61 12.24
CA GLU A 101 5.55 -5.54 11.41
C GLU A 101 6.19 -6.91 11.47
N THR A 102 5.35 -7.91 11.58
CA THR A 102 5.76 -9.32 11.51
C THR A 102 5.54 -9.88 10.10
N TYR A 103 6.02 -11.09 9.85
CA TYR A 103 5.70 -11.80 8.61
C TYR A 103 4.19 -11.95 8.45
N PRO A 104 3.67 -11.85 7.20
CA PRO A 104 2.26 -12.06 6.93
C PRO A 104 1.81 -13.43 7.41
N LEU A 105 0.80 -13.47 8.27
CA LEU A 105 0.25 -14.70 8.82
C LEU A 105 -0.74 -15.31 7.82
N ILE A 106 -0.30 -16.28 7.00
CA ILE A 106 -1.11 -16.85 5.92
C ILE A 106 -2.11 -17.89 6.45
N THR A 107 -1.69 -18.73 7.39
CA THR A 107 -2.44 -19.93 7.84
C THR A 107 -2.94 -19.84 9.28
N ILE A 108 -2.95 -18.67 9.87
CA ILE A 108 -3.42 -18.50 11.25
C ILE A 108 -4.93 -18.74 11.36
N THR A 109 -5.37 -19.35 12.47
CA THR A 109 -6.77 -19.60 12.79
C THR A 109 -7.54 -18.31 13.15
N ASP A 110 -6.86 -17.30 13.67
CA ASP A 110 -7.43 -15.97 13.89
C ASP A 110 -7.64 -15.24 12.55
N GLY A 111 -8.86 -15.32 12.03
CA GLY A 111 -9.22 -14.69 10.76
C GLY A 111 -9.01 -13.17 10.74
N ALA A 112 -9.02 -12.52 11.90
CA ALA A 112 -8.84 -11.06 11.99
C ALA A 112 -7.42 -10.59 11.63
N ARG A 113 -6.42 -11.49 11.68
CA ARG A 113 -5.00 -11.15 11.44
C ARG A 113 -4.40 -11.84 10.23
N ARG A 114 -5.22 -12.52 9.44
CA ARG A 114 -4.75 -13.34 8.33
C ARG A 114 -4.54 -12.53 7.06
N TYR A 115 -3.39 -12.74 6.41
CA TYR A 115 -3.04 -12.18 5.10
C TYR A 115 -2.88 -13.30 4.07
N VAL A 116 -3.98 -13.80 3.55
CA VAL A 116 -4.02 -15.01 2.71
C VAL A 116 -3.18 -14.95 1.44
N THR A 117 -2.86 -13.75 0.96
CA THR A 117 -2.04 -13.55 -0.24
C THR A 117 -0.54 -13.49 0.05
N GLY A 118 -0.14 -13.42 1.31
CA GLY A 118 1.25 -13.19 1.71
C GLY A 118 1.72 -11.73 1.56
N TYR A 119 0.95 -10.85 0.94
CA TYR A 119 1.29 -9.45 0.72
C TYR A 119 0.38 -8.52 1.54
N ALA A 120 0.88 -8.10 2.69
CA ALA A 120 0.14 -7.24 3.60
C ALA A 120 0.16 -5.77 3.14
N LEU A 121 -1.02 -5.14 3.16
CA LEU A 121 -1.19 -3.74 2.76
C LEU A 121 -0.73 -2.80 3.88
N ARG A 122 0.12 -1.82 3.53
CA ARG A 122 0.58 -0.75 4.42
C ARG A 122 -0.18 0.55 4.21
N LYS A 123 -0.49 0.88 2.95
CA LYS A 123 -1.16 2.13 2.59
C LYS A 123 -2.55 2.22 3.20
N GLY A 124 -2.86 3.37 3.80
CA GLY A 124 -4.13 3.60 4.50
C GLY A 124 -4.09 3.31 5.99
N GLY A 125 -2.97 2.82 6.51
CA GLY A 125 -2.75 2.63 7.94
C GLY A 125 -2.68 3.96 8.72
N ALA A 126 -2.82 3.87 10.02
CA ALA A 126 -2.69 4.99 10.94
C ALA A 126 -1.33 4.94 11.64
N PHE A 127 -0.64 6.08 11.71
CA PHE A 127 0.65 6.19 12.41
C PHE A 127 0.51 6.49 13.90
N HIS A 128 -0.70 6.74 14.39
CA HIS A 128 -0.97 7.05 15.77
C HIS A 128 -1.89 5.99 16.38
N GLN A 129 -1.54 5.47 17.55
CA GLN A 129 -2.22 4.34 18.19
C GLN A 129 -3.72 4.56 18.40
N LYS A 130 -4.16 5.78 18.75
CA LYS A 130 -5.58 6.08 18.97
C LYS A 130 -6.47 5.87 17.74
N TYR A 131 -5.89 5.85 16.54
CA TYR A 131 -6.62 5.62 15.29
C TYR A 131 -6.49 4.19 14.76
N TYR A 132 -5.84 3.31 15.52
CA TYR A 132 -5.53 1.95 15.13
C TYR A 132 -6.74 1.01 15.21
N SER A 133 -7.68 1.26 16.11
CA SER A 133 -8.83 0.40 16.36
C SER A 133 -10.00 0.69 15.42
N ASN A 134 -11.00 -0.22 15.46
CA ASN A 134 -12.25 -0.08 14.71
C ASN A 134 -12.93 1.27 14.97
N SER A 135 -13.54 1.81 13.94
CA SER A 135 -14.32 3.06 14.00
C SER A 135 -13.51 4.29 14.46
N LYS A 136 -12.20 4.26 14.22
CA LYS A 136 -11.30 5.38 14.59
C LYS A 136 -10.59 6.01 13.39
N GLY A 137 -10.72 5.43 12.20
CA GLY A 137 -10.11 6.00 10.99
C GLY A 137 -10.72 7.34 10.62
N TYR A 138 -9.88 8.36 10.44
CA TYR A 138 -10.29 9.71 10.10
C TYR A 138 -9.56 10.28 8.88
N THR A 139 -8.67 9.49 8.27
CA THR A 139 -7.95 9.90 7.06
C THR A 139 -8.93 10.16 5.93
N ALA A 140 -8.74 11.28 5.22
CA ALA A 140 -9.65 11.67 4.15
C ALA A 140 -9.63 10.66 3.00
N SER A 141 -10.81 10.34 2.46
CA SER A 141 -10.92 9.57 1.22
C SER A 141 -10.83 10.51 0.03
N ILE A 142 -9.81 10.33 -0.80
CA ILE A 142 -9.63 11.11 -2.01
C ILE A 142 -10.61 10.60 -3.07
N ALA A 143 -11.48 11.48 -3.57
CA ALA A 143 -12.41 11.18 -4.65
C ALA A 143 -11.79 11.49 -6.02
N TYR A 144 -11.17 12.67 -6.17
CA TYR A 144 -10.51 13.07 -7.42
C TYR A 144 -9.12 13.67 -7.17
N ARG A 145 -8.17 13.29 -8.01
CA ARG A 145 -6.81 13.82 -8.03
C ARG A 145 -6.56 14.64 -9.28
N ALA A 146 -5.67 15.62 -9.18
CA ALA A 146 -5.24 16.40 -10.34
C ALA A 146 -4.62 15.52 -11.44
N THR A 147 -3.86 14.49 -11.06
CA THR A 147 -3.28 13.53 -12.02
C THR A 147 -4.36 12.81 -12.82
N GLU A 148 -5.47 12.41 -12.18
CA GLU A 148 -6.59 11.77 -12.88
C GLU A 148 -7.23 12.72 -13.89
N ALA A 149 -7.47 13.98 -13.48
CA ALA A 149 -8.00 15.00 -14.39
C ALA A 149 -7.07 15.25 -15.59
N LEU A 150 -5.73 15.27 -15.34
CA LEU A 150 -4.74 15.41 -16.42
C LEU A 150 -4.77 14.21 -17.37
N LEU A 151 -4.80 12.99 -16.86
CA LEU A 151 -4.85 11.78 -17.68
C LEU A 151 -6.13 11.73 -18.53
N ASN A 152 -7.28 12.06 -17.94
CA ASN A 152 -8.55 12.15 -18.66
C ASN A 152 -8.51 13.23 -19.75
N TYR A 153 -7.87 14.36 -19.48
CA TYR A 153 -7.68 15.41 -20.49
C TYR A 153 -6.78 14.92 -21.63
N MET A 154 -5.68 14.25 -21.32
CA MET A 154 -4.76 13.69 -22.31
C MET A 154 -5.46 12.66 -23.19
N GLU A 155 -6.21 11.74 -22.59
CA GLU A 155 -7.00 10.74 -23.33
C GLU A 155 -8.01 11.40 -24.25
N ALA A 156 -8.83 12.33 -23.74
CA ALA A 156 -9.83 13.05 -24.53
C ALA A 156 -9.20 13.89 -25.67
N SER A 157 -8.03 14.49 -25.41
CA SER A 157 -7.29 15.24 -26.41
C SER A 157 -6.78 14.34 -27.53
N TYR A 158 -6.23 13.18 -27.17
CA TYR A 158 -5.76 12.18 -28.14
C TYR A 158 -6.92 11.61 -28.98
N GLU A 159 -8.03 11.25 -28.34
CA GLU A 159 -9.21 10.74 -29.03
C GLU A 159 -9.78 11.76 -30.03
N LYS A 160 -9.74 13.04 -29.70
CA LYS A 160 -10.24 14.12 -30.54
C LYS A 160 -9.29 14.47 -31.69
N ASN A 161 -7.98 14.57 -31.40
CA ASN A 161 -7.01 15.17 -32.32
C ASN A 161 -6.06 14.15 -32.97
N GLY A 162 -6.03 12.91 -32.48
CA GLY A 162 -5.08 11.85 -32.89
C GLY A 162 -3.65 12.08 -32.41
N THR A 163 -3.39 13.17 -31.66
CA THR A 163 -2.09 13.54 -31.09
C THR A 163 -2.27 14.10 -29.70
N LEU A 164 -1.23 13.95 -28.87
CA LEU A 164 -1.14 14.68 -27.61
C LEU A 164 -0.49 16.03 -27.94
N ASP A 165 -1.30 17.09 -27.92
CA ASP A 165 -0.76 18.43 -27.96
C ASP A 165 0.05 18.66 -26.70
N GLY A 166 1.30 19.10 -26.86
CA GLY A 166 2.21 19.30 -25.73
C GLY A 166 1.61 20.27 -24.71
N ALA A 167 1.33 19.76 -23.52
CA ALA A 167 1.01 20.53 -22.35
C ALA A 167 2.29 20.88 -21.59
#